data_fc3e98d1e51fae8c7b615b74968bc2cc
#
_entry.id   fc3e98d1e51fae8c7b615b74968bc2cc
#
_cell.length_a   1.000
_cell.length_b   1.000
_cell.length_c   1.000
_cell.angle_alpha   90.00
_cell.angle_beta   90.00
_cell.angle_gamma   90.00
#
_symmetry.space_group_name_H-M   'P 1'
#
loop_
_entity.id
_entity.type
_entity.pdbx_description
1 polymer ?
#
loop_
_entity_poly.entity_id
_entity_poly.type
_entity_poly.pdbx_seq_one_letter_code
_entity_poly.pdbx_strand_id
1 'polypeptide(L)'
;ACKLCTPLGAALAFQGIEGAIPFLHGSQGCATYMRRYVISHYREPIDIASSSLGEKHAVYGGGPNLKQGIRNVMKKYHPTVIGIATTCLTETIGDDVPMILLELKKDMDGAAEGPALPLLVPVSTPSYSGTQADGFRAAIRSVVATLADDATPHGGINLFPGLVSPTDTRYLKEVLRDFGMECAILPDLSDRLDAPAVDHYEKLPPGGTPIDAIRKMGGAMAAIEFGRTLSDSETGNGGRIEATTAGLLLAERFKQPRYLLGLPIGLRASDALFDLLEEISERETPEEHAKERGRLVDAYVDGHKYVFGKRAVLYGEEDLVVGLAAFLTEIGIKPVLCASGGKSGRLAEAIAAAI
;
A
#
# COMPACT_ATOMS: atom_id res chain seq x y z
N ALA A 1 -13.93 -13.31 -9.64
CA ALA A 1 -13.20 -12.45 -8.74
C ALA A 1 -12.44 -11.40 -9.54
N CYS A 2 -12.42 -10.17 -9.06
CA CYS A 2 -11.75 -9.09 -9.75
C CYS A 2 -10.22 -9.26 -9.61
N LYS A 3 -9.54 -9.39 -10.74
CA LYS A 3 -8.08 -9.41 -10.79
C LYS A 3 -7.63 -8.21 -11.64
N LEU A 4 -7.26 -7.12 -10.98
CA LEU A 4 -6.66 -5.97 -11.64
C LEU A 4 -5.14 -6.12 -11.72
N CYS A 5 -4.53 -5.32 -12.62
CA CYS A 5 -3.11 -5.39 -12.90
C CYS A 5 -2.24 -4.99 -11.70
N THR A 6 -1.13 -5.68 -11.51
CA THR A 6 -0.12 -5.42 -10.47
C THR A 6 0.40 -3.98 -10.49
N PRO A 7 0.75 -3.36 -11.65
CA PRO A 7 1.21 -1.97 -11.68
C PRO A 7 0.18 -0.94 -11.19
N LEU A 8 -1.12 -1.26 -11.27
CA LEU A 8 -2.17 -0.40 -10.71
C LEU A 8 -2.06 -0.29 -9.19
N GLY A 9 -1.81 -1.41 -8.52
CA GLY A 9 -1.57 -1.42 -7.08
C GLY A 9 -0.36 -0.59 -6.69
N ALA A 10 0.75 -0.75 -7.41
CA ALA A 10 1.93 0.07 -7.20
C ALA A 10 1.64 1.56 -7.40
N ALA A 11 0.92 1.92 -8.46
CA ALA A 11 0.52 3.30 -8.69
C ALA A 11 -0.33 3.88 -7.55
N LEU A 12 -1.25 3.10 -6.98
CA LEU A 12 -2.03 3.51 -5.81
C LEU A 12 -1.14 3.69 -4.56
N ALA A 13 -0.21 2.78 -4.30
CA ALA A 13 0.71 2.90 -3.18
C ALA A 13 1.56 4.18 -3.27
N PHE A 14 2.09 4.49 -4.46
CA PHE A 14 2.87 5.71 -4.68
C PHE A 14 2.04 6.99 -4.53
N GLN A 15 0.73 6.97 -4.79
CA GLN A 15 -0.13 8.14 -4.51
C GLN A 15 -0.16 8.49 -3.02
N GLY A 16 0.02 7.55 -2.13
CA GLY A 16 0.04 7.79 -0.69
C GLY A 16 1.39 8.26 -0.13
N ILE A 17 2.31 8.76 -0.96
CA ILE A 17 3.61 9.30 -0.56
C ILE A 17 3.66 10.78 -0.90
N GLU A 18 4.13 11.61 0.04
CA GLU A 18 4.24 13.05 -0.16
C GLU A 18 5.11 13.41 -1.36
N GLY A 19 4.58 14.26 -2.24
CA GLY A 19 5.30 14.74 -3.44
C GLY A 19 5.66 13.65 -4.45
N ALA A 20 5.07 12.45 -4.33
CA ALA A 20 5.35 11.35 -5.25
C ALA A 20 4.47 11.39 -6.49
N ILE A 21 5.03 10.95 -7.61
CA ILE A 21 4.31 10.65 -8.85
C ILE A 21 4.53 9.20 -9.27
N PRO A 22 3.46 8.43 -9.53
CA PRO A 22 3.56 7.12 -10.14
C PRO A 22 4.02 7.21 -11.59
N PHE A 23 4.98 6.38 -11.96
CA PHE A 23 5.53 6.28 -13.30
C PHE A 23 5.49 4.83 -13.77
N LEU A 24 4.77 4.55 -14.85
CA LEU A 24 4.74 3.21 -15.44
C LEU A 24 5.80 3.09 -16.53
N HIS A 25 6.76 2.23 -16.33
CA HIS A 25 7.69 1.85 -17.37
C HIS A 25 7.03 0.81 -18.28
N GLY A 26 6.54 1.28 -19.43
CA GLY A 26 5.77 0.48 -20.34
C GLY A 26 5.00 1.28 -21.39
N SER A 27 3.97 0.64 -21.94
CA SER A 27 3.09 1.25 -22.95
C SER A 27 2.22 2.36 -22.35
N GLN A 28 2.01 3.42 -23.13
CA GLN A 28 1.12 4.53 -22.78
C GLN A 28 -0.31 4.06 -22.49
N GLY A 29 -0.80 3.02 -23.17
CA GLY A 29 -2.14 2.48 -22.96
C GLY A 29 -2.36 2.01 -21.52
N CYS A 30 -1.38 1.33 -20.91
CA CYS A 30 -1.46 0.89 -19.52
C CYS A 30 -1.69 2.07 -18.56
N ALA A 31 -0.89 3.14 -18.68
CA ALA A 31 -1.03 4.32 -17.82
C ALA A 31 -2.38 5.01 -18.02
N THR A 32 -2.84 5.15 -19.27
CA THR A 32 -4.12 5.79 -19.61
C THR A 32 -5.31 5.03 -19.00
N TYR A 33 -5.34 3.69 -19.13
CA TYR A 33 -6.43 2.89 -18.59
C TYR A 33 -6.42 2.86 -17.07
N MET A 34 -5.24 2.69 -16.45
CA MET A 34 -5.14 2.67 -14.98
C MET A 34 -5.55 4.02 -14.40
N ARG A 35 -5.08 5.13 -14.98
CA ARG A 35 -5.51 6.47 -14.58
C ARG A 35 -7.02 6.64 -14.68
N ARG A 36 -7.63 6.18 -15.78
CA ARG A 36 -9.09 6.21 -15.97
C ARG A 36 -9.83 5.45 -14.87
N TYR A 37 -9.39 4.23 -14.51
CA TYR A 37 -10.02 3.43 -13.47
C TYR A 37 -9.93 4.11 -12.10
N VAL A 38 -8.76 4.64 -11.74
CA VAL A 38 -8.56 5.32 -10.46
C VAL A 38 -9.42 6.57 -10.38
N ILE A 39 -9.43 7.43 -11.42
CA ILE A 39 -10.29 8.63 -11.46
C ILE A 39 -11.78 8.26 -11.41
N SER A 40 -12.20 7.21 -12.12
CA SER A 40 -13.61 6.79 -12.12
C SER A 40 -14.06 6.27 -10.76
N HIS A 41 -13.15 5.69 -9.97
CA HIS A 41 -13.44 5.15 -8.64
C HIS A 41 -13.42 6.22 -7.56
N TYR A 42 -12.31 6.94 -7.44
CA TYR A 42 -12.11 7.94 -6.38
C TYR A 42 -12.63 9.33 -6.74
N ARG A 43 -12.82 9.62 -8.05
CA ARG A 43 -13.24 10.94 -8.59
C ARG A 43 -12.23 12.05 -8.32
N GLU A 44 -10.99 11.69 -8.05
CA GLU A 44 -9.88 12.61 -7.83
C GLU A 44 -9.04 12.83 -9.11
N PRO A 45 -8.47 14.02 -9.31
CA PRO A 45 -7.59 14.31 -10.44
C PRO A 45 -6.21 13.69 -10.24
N ILE A 46 -6.06 12.42 -10.61
CA ILE A 46 -4.84 11.66 -10.42
C ILE A 46 -4.06 11.57 -11.73
N ASP A 47 -2.75 11.80 -11.68
CA ASP A 47 -1.84 11.58 -12.78
C ASP A 47 -0.98 10.32 -12.58
N ILE A 48 -0.80 9.57 -13.66
CA ILE A 48 0.13 8.44 -13.78
C ILE A 48 0.98 8.69 -15.03
N ALA A 49 2.28 8.85 -14.86
CA ALA A 49 3.22 9.05 -15.95
C ALA A 49 3.57 7.72 -16.66
N SER A 50 4.13 7.79 -17.86
CA SER A 50 4.55 6.62 -18.64
C SER A 50 5.82 6.90 -19.44
N SER A 51 6.64 5.86 -19.63
CA SER A 51 7.75 5.87 -20.60
C SER A 51 7.28 5.78 -22.06
N SER A 52 6.00 5.53 -22.29
CA SER A 52 5.35 5.52 -23.61
C SER A 52 6.04 4.61 -24.64
N LEU A 53 6.29 3.36 -24.25
CA LEU A 53 6.92 2.39 -25.14
C LEU A 53 6.00 2.05 -26.33
N GLY A 54 6.55 2.07 -27.53
CA GLY A 54 5.93 1.59 -28.77
C GLY A 54 6.64 0.34 -29.29
N GLU A 55 6.21 -0.19 -30.43
CA GLU A 55 6.66 -1.46 -31.02
C GLU A 55 8.20 -1.56 -31.18
N LYS A 56 8.86 -0.48 -31.64
CA LYS A 56 10.32 -0.46 -31.79
C LYS A 56 11.08 -0.75 -30.50
N HIS A 57 10.51 -0.37 -29.35
CA HIS A 57 11.15 -0.55 -28.04
C HIS A 57 11.06 -1.99 -27.54
N ALA A 58 10.13 -2.79 -28.08
CA ALA A 58 10.09 -4.23 -27.85
C ALA A 58 11.32 -4.95 -28.43
N VAL A 59 11.99 -4.35 -29.41
CA VAL A 59 13.19 -4.90 -30.06
C VAL A 59 14.48 -4.29 -29.51
N TYR A 60 14.49 -2.96 -29.27
CA TYR A 60 15.71 -2.22 -28.91
C TYR A 60 15.81 -1.86 -27.43
N GLY A 61 14.80 -2.24 -26.60
CA GLY A 61 14.72 -1.88 -25.19
C GLY A 61 14.10 -0.51 -24.93
N GLY A 62 13.62 -0.32 -23.70
CA GLY A 62 12.93 0.90 -23.25
C GLY A 62 13.80 1.89 -22.48
N GLY A 63 15.09 1.60 -22.25
CA GLY A 63 15.98 2.42 -21.42
C GLY A 63 16.04 3.89 -21.78
N PRO A 64 16.24 4.27 -23.06
CA PRO A 64 16.23 5.68 -23.49
C PRO A 64 14.90 6.38 -23.17
N ASN A 65 13.77 5.68 -23.33
CA ASN A 65 12.44 6.20 -23.04
C ASN A 65 12.23 6.40 -21.54
N LEU A 66 12.72 5.47 -20.71
CA LEU A 66 12.66 5.60 -19.25
C LEU A 66 13.42 6.85 -18.81
N LYS A 67 14.67 7.01 -19.24
CA LYS A 67 15.51 8.18 -18.93
C LYS A 67 14.85 9.49 -19.39
N GLN A 68 14.32 9.54 -20.61
CA GLN A 68 13.67 10.74 -21.13
C GLN A 68 12.33 11.01 -20.40
N GLY A 69 11.57 9.98 -20.11
CA GLY A 69 10.31 10.09 -19.37
C GLY A 69 10.51 10.67 -17.96
N ILE A 70 11.54 10.21 -17.23
CA ILE A 70 11.91 10.74 -15.92
C ILE A 70 12.26 12.24 -16.04
N ARG A 71 13.10 12.65 -16.99
CA ARG A 71 13.44 14.06 -17.20
C ARG A 71 12.19 14.92 -17.50
N ASN A 72 11.26 14.40 -18.29
CA ASN A 72 10.00 15.09 -18.60
C ASN A 72 9.12 15.25 -17.36
N VAL A 73 9.04 14.22 -16.51
CA VAL A 73 8.30 14.26 -15.26
C VAL A 73 8.91 15.24 -14.28
N MET A 74 10.24 15.25 -14.14
CA MET A 74 10.94 16.23 -13.31
C MET A 74 10.62 17.67 -13.75
N LYS A 75 10.68 17.95 -15.04
CA LYS A 75 10.37 19.29 -15.59
C LYS A 75 8.92 19.70 -15.41
N LYS A 76 7.98 18.75 -15.49
CA LYS A 76 6.53 19.04 -15.44
C LYS A 76 6.00 19.14 -14.03
N TYR A 77 6.38 18.20 -13.15
CA TYR A 77 5.77 18.01 -11.83
C TYR A 77 6.64 18.46 -10.67
N HIS A 78 7.96 18.55 -10.85
CA HIS A 78 8.93 18.82 -9.78
C HIS A 78 8.74 17.89 -8.57
N PRO A 79 8.65 16.55 -8.76
CA PRO A 79 8.34 15.62 -7.70
C PRO A 79 9.53 15.45 -6.74
N THR A 80 9.26 15.10 -5.50
CA THR A 80 10.29 14.65 -4.53
C THR A 80 10.60 13.17 -4.72
N VAL A 81 9.61 12.38 -5.16
CA VAL A 81 9.73 10.94 -5.42
C VAL A 81 9.13 10.59 -6.78
N ILE A 82 9.77 9.70 -7.51
CA ILE A 82 9.18 9.03 -8.67
C ILE A 82 9.12 7.53 -8.36
N GLY A 83 7.90 7.01 -8.20
CA GLY A 83 7.66 5.57 -8.03
C GLY A 83 7.57 4.90 -9.40
N ILE A 84 8.55 4.06 -9.75
CA ILE A 84 8.70 3.46 -11.07
C ILE A 84 8.23 2.00 -11.02
N ALA A 85 7.05 1.74 -11.58
CA ALA A 85 6.48 0.40 -11.69
C ALA A 85 6.67 -0.14 -13.11
N THR A 86 7.21 -1.35 -13.23
CA THR A 86 7.34 -2.03 -14.53
C THR A 86 5.99 -2.57 -14.99
N THR A 87 5.85 -2.78 -16.29
CA THR A 87 4.68 -3.44 -16.89
C THR A 87 5.06 -4.78 -17.48
N CYS A 88 4.06 -5.59 -17.88
CA CYS A 88 4.30 -6.87 -18.54
C CYS A 88 5.22 -6.74 -19.75
N LEU A 89 5.13 -5.65 -20.49
CA LEU A 89 5.97 -5.42 -21.68
C LEU A 89 7.44 -5.32 -21.30
N THR A 90 7.78 -4.43 -20.36
CA THR A 90 9.18 -4.19 -19.95
C THR A 90 9.82 -5.36 -19.25
N GLU A 91 9.07 -6.09 -18.47
CA GLU A 91 9.51 -7.34 -17.85
C GLU A 91 9.76 -8.45 -18.88
N THR A 92 8.91 -8.53 -19.93
CA THR A 92 9.06 -9.54 -20.99
C THR A 92 10.24 -9.24 -21.92
N ILE A 93 10.51 -7.98 -22.22
CA ILE A 93 11.69 -7.59 -23.03
C ILE A 93 12.99 -7.59 -22.24
N GLY A 94 12.91 -7.68 -20.90
CA GLY A 94 14.08 -7.79 -20.03
C GLY A 94 14.80 -6.47 -19.77
N ASP A 95 14.09 -5.34 -19.74
CA ASP A 95 14.67 -4.05 -19.35
C ASP A 95 15.21 -4.09 -17.91
N ASP A 96 16.50 -3.91 -17.71
CA ASP A 96 17.14 -3.80 -16.40
C ASP A 96 16.95 -2.38 -15.84
N VAL A 97 15.79 -2.15 -15.22
CA VAL A 97 15.44 -0.84 -14.65
C VAL A 97 16.48 -0.35 -13.63
N PRO A 98 16.95 -1.15 -12.66
CA PRO A 98 17.99 -0.72 -11.74
C PRO A 98 19.24 -0.20 -12.45
N MET A 99 19.73 -0.91 -13.48
CA MET A 99 20.90 -0.50 -14.25
C MET A 99 20.66 0.81 -15.01
N ILE A 100 19.50 0.93 -15.67
CA ILE A 100 19.12 2.15 -16.41
C ILE A 100 19.08 3.38 -15.48
N LEU A 101 18.57 3.21 -14.25
CA LEU A 101 18.51 4.28 -13.26
C LEU A 101 19.90 4.67 -12.73
N LEU A 102 20.80 3.70 -12.55
CA LEU A 102 22.21 3.99 -12.20
C LEU A 102 22.91 4.79 -13.29
N GLU A 103 22.68 4.45 -14.55
CA GLU A 103 23.21 5.22 -15.69
C GLU A 103 22.62 6.63 -15.72
N LEU A 104 21.29 6.78 -15.54
CA LEU A 104 20.66 8.10 -15.47
C LEU A 104 21.27 8.96 -14.36
N LYS A 105 21.52 8.40 -13.20
CA LYS A 105 22.16 9.11 -12.08
C LYS A 105 23.54 9.59 -12.47
N LYS A 106 24.38 8.74 -13.08
CA LYS A 106 25.71 9.12 -13.56
C LYS A 106 25.64 10.23 -14.63
N ASP A 107 24.67 10.14 -15.55
CA ASP A 107 24.46 11.15 -16.61
C ASP A 107 24.12 12.53 -16.00
N MET A 108 23.37 12.55 -14.89
CA MET A 108 22.96 13.78 -14.22
C MET A 108 24.01 14.33 -13.25
N ASP A 109 24.71 13.49 -12.51
CA ASP A 109 25.80 13.89 -11.60
C ASP A 109 26.99 14.50 -12.39
N GLY A 110 27.17 14.12 -13.66
CA GLY A 110 28.17 14.70 -14.56
C GLY A 110 27.78 16.05 -15.19
N ALA A 111 26.53 16.48 -15.06
CA ALA A 111 26.03 17.76 -15.55
C ALA A 111 26.21 18.84 -14.50
N ALA A 112 27.12 19.78 -14.73
CA ALA A 112 27.50 20.84 -13.79
C ALA A 112 26.33 21.78 -13.37
N GLU A 113 25.26 21.84 -14.16
CA GLU A 113 24.05 22.64 -13.88
C GLU A 113 22.79 21.85 -14.24
N GLY A 114 22.02 21.42 -13.25
CA GLY A 114 20.75 20.74 -13.46
C GLY A 114 19.93 20.63 -12.15
N PRO A 115 18.62 20.41 -12.24
CA PRO A 115 17.82 20.14 -11.04
C PRO A 115 18.27 18.84 -10.39
N ALA A 116 18.26 18.80 -9.04
CA ALA A 116 18.58 17.59 -8.31
C ALA A 116 17.65 16.42 -8.72
N LEU A 117 18.21 15.22 -8.82
CA LEU A 117 17.43 14.03 -9.14
C LEU A 117 16.50 13.72 -7.96
N PRO A 118 15.18 13.54 -8.20
CA PRO A 118 14.26 13.10 -7.15
C PRO A 118 14.62 11.68 -6.69
N LEU A 119 14.06 11.26 -5.56
CA LEU A 119 14.18 9.89 -5.09
C LEU A 119 13.49 8.94 -6.08
N LEU A 120 14.22 7.97 -6.60
CA LEU A 120 13.71 6.99 -7.57
C LEU A 120 13.46 5.67 -6.86
N VAL A 121 12.22 5.19 -6.87
CA VAL A 121 11.81 3.94 -6.24
C VAL A 121 11.32 2.97 -7.30
N PRO A 122 12.19 2.06 -7.79
CA PRO A 122 11.80 1.05 -8.75
C PRO A 122 11.09 -0.13 -8.06
N VAL A 123 10.09 -0.69 -8.74
CA VAL A 123 9.41 -1.92 -8.34
C VAL A 123 9.04 -2.75 -9.57
N SER A 124 9.33 -4.05 -9.52
CA SER A 124 8.90 -5.00 -10.54
C SER A 124 7.44 -5.41 -10.30
N THR A 125 6.58 -5.19 -11.30
CA THR A 125 5.14 -5.40 -11.18
C THR A 125 4.50 -6.04 -12.43
N PRO A 126 5.01 -7.19 -12.92
CA PRO A 126 4.38 -7.87 -14.04
C PRO A 126 3.02 -8.47 -13.64
N SER A 127 1.96 -8.16 -14.38
CA SER A 127 0.59 -8.61 -14.05
C SER A 127 0.36 -10.11 -14.20
N TYR A 128 1.27 -10.81 -14.85
CA TYR A 128 1.20 -12.26 -14.95
C TYR A 128 1.64 -12.97 -13.66
N SER A 129 2.39 -12.30 -12.78
CA SER A 129 2.88 -12.87 -11.51
C SER A 129 1.98 -12.61 -10.31
N GLY A 130 1.08 -11.61 -10.38
CA GLY A 130 0.30 -11.21 -9.20
C GLY A 130 -1.00 -10.47 -9.54
N THR A 131 -1.53 -9.83 -8.52
CA THR A 131 -2.74 -9.00 -8.53
C THR A 131 -2.41 -7.55 -8.19
N GLN A 132 -3.42 -6.69 -8.19
CA GLN A 132 -3.30 -5.31 -7.70
C GLN A 132 -2.80 -5.25 -6.24
N ALA A 133 -3.30 -6.13 -5.36
CA ALA A 133 -2.88 -6.16 -3.96
C ALA A 133 -1.39 -6.52 -3.82
N ASP A 134 -0.90 -7.45 -4.65
CA ASP A 134 0.52 -7.82 -4.66
C ASP A 134 1.40 -6.65 -5.11
N GLY A 135 0.98 -5.93 -6.16
CA GLY A 135 1.70 -4.74 -6.62
C GLY A 135 1.70 -3.59 -5.62
N PHE A 136 0.60 -3.42 -4.89
CA PHE A 136 0.51 -2.44 -3.81
C PHE A 136 1.52 -2.74 -2.69
N ARG A 137 1.54 -3.99 -2.21
CA ARG A 137 2.50 -4.44 -1.18
C ARG A 137 3.95 -4.35 -1.65
N ALA A 138 4.22 -4.80 -2.89
CA ALA A 138 5.57 -4.71 -3.46
C ALA A 138 6.09 -3.28 -3.56
N ALA A 139 5.24 -2.31 -3.92
CA ALA A 139 5.61 -0.90 -3.96
C ALA A 139 5.92 -0.35 -2.57
N ILE A 140 5.10 -0.64 -1.57
CA ILE A 140 5.33 -0.22 -0.18
C ILE A 140 6.66 -0.80 0.33
N ARG A 141 6.90 -2.10 0.10
CA ARG A 141 8.18 -2.74 0.43
C ARG A 141 9.36 -2.05 -0.26
N SER A 142 9.24 -1.73 -1.56
CA SER A 142 10.30 -1.03 -2.30
C SER A 142 10.57 0.38 -1.77
N VAL A 143 9.52 1.09 -1.34
CA VAL A 143 9.65 2.40 -0.67
C VAL A 143 10.46 2.28 0.60
N VAL A 144 10.10 1.36 1.49
CA VAL A 144 10.83 1.11 2.75
C VAL A 144 12.26 0.64 2.47
N ALA A 145 12.46 -0.27 1.52
CA ALA A 145 13.78 -0.77 1.14
C ALA A 145 14.72 0.35 0.66
N THR A 146 14.17 1.33 -0.06
CA THR A 146 14.93 2.41 -0.68
C THR A 146 15.14 3.60 0.25
N LEU A 147 14.15 3.94 1.08
CA LEU A 147 14.12 5.21 1.81
C LEU A 147 14.32 5.09 3.32
N ALA A 148 13.95 3.96 3.95
CA ALA A 148 14.12 3.79 5.40
C ALA A 148 15.60 3.55 5.72
N ASP A 149 16.31 4.58 6.16
CA ASP A 149 17.75 4.56 6.41
C ASP A 149 18.13 5.06 7.83
N ASP A 150 17.22 5.69 8.56
CA ASP A 150 17.44 6.18 9.92
C ASP A 150 16.84 5.19 10.94
N ALA A 151 17.72 4.65 11.78
CA ALA A 151 17.38 3.73 12.88
C ALA A 151 17.39 4.42 14.25
N THR A 152 17.45 5.76 14.29
CA THR A 152 17.45 6.51 15.55
C THR A 152 16.13 6.24 16.29
N PRO A 153 16.18 5.64 17.52
CA PRO A 153 14.98 5.28 18.24
C PRO A 153 14.07 6.48 18.52
N HIS A 154 12.78 6.31 18.31
CA HIS A 154 11.75 7.31 18.64
C HIS A 154 10.46 6.60 19.10
N GLY A 155 9.58 7.35 19.80
CA GLY A 155 8.36 6.83 20.42
C GLY A 155 7.20 6.59 19.45
N GLY A 156 7.41 6.66 18.13
CA GLY A 156 6.36 6.43 17.14
C GLY A 156 6.27 4.97 16.69
N ILE A 157 5.20 4.67 15.95
CA ILE A 157 4.98 3.36 15.30
C ILE A 157 4.84 3.50 13.79
N ASN A 158 5.03 2.39 13.09
CA ASN A 158 4.74 2.27 11.66
C ASN A 158 3.44 1.49 11.47
N LEU A 159 2.51 2.00 10.65
CA LEU A 159 1.29 1.31 10.28
C LEU A 159 1.24 1.08 8.77
N PHE A 160 1.05 -0.17 8.38
CA PHE A 160 0.83 -0.61 7.00
C PHE A 160 -0.60 -1.14 6.87
N PRO A 161 -1.59 -0.26 6.60
CA PRO A 161 -3.00 -0.62 6.69
C PRO A 161 -3.50 -1.46 5.53
N GLY A 162 -2.70 -1.67 4.47
CA GLY A 162 -3.13 -2.33 3.26
C GLY A 162 -4.08 -1.46 2.42
N LEU A 163 -4.98 -2.11 1.67
CA LEU A 163 -5.96 -1.44 0.82
C LEU A 163 -7.21 -1.08 1.64
N VAL A 164 -7.13 -0.05 2.45
CA VAL A 164 -8.26 0.53 3.19
C VAL A 164 -8.73 1.83 2.54
N SER A 165 -9.95 2.30 2.88
CA SER A 165 -10.47 3.54 2.33
C SER A 165 -9.73 4.77 2.89
N PRO A 166 -9.75 5.93 2.19
CA PRO A 166 -9.23 7.18 2.74
C PRO A 166 -9.88 7.55 4.08
N THR A 167 -11.18 7.32 4.23
CA THR A 167 -11.91 7.57 5.47
C THR A 167 -11.42 6.67 6.61
N ASP A 168 -11.22 5.36 6.35
CA ASP A 168 -10.67 4.45 7.34
C ASP A 168 -9.25 4.86 7.74
N THR A 169 -8.44 5.33 6.78
CA THR A 169 -7.10 5.86 7.07
C THR A 169 -7.16 7.06 8.01
N ARG A 170 -8.11 8.00 7.80
CA ARG A 170 -8.33 9.14 8.70
C ARG A 170 -8.74 8.67 10.09
N TYR A 171 -9.67 7.73 10.17
CA TYR A 171 -10.11 7.19 11.45
C TYR A 171 -8.99 6.47 12.21
N LEU A 172 -8.16 5.68 11.54
CA LEU A 172 -6.99 5.06 12.14
C LEU A 172 -6.01 6.10 12.72
N LYS A 173 -5.81 7.23 12.01
CA LYS A 173 -5.02 8.36 12.54
C LYS A 173 -5.62 8.95 13.81
N GLU A 174 -6.95 9.07 13.87
CA GLU A 174 -7.65 9.56 15.07
C GLU A 174 -7.45 8.60 16.23
N VAL A 175 -7.70 7.31 16.03
CA VAL A 175 -7.49 6.28 17.06
C VAL A 175 -6.06 6.35 17.62
N LEU A 176 -5.05 6.35 16.73
CA LEU A 176 -3.65 6.38 17.17
C LEU A 176 -3.29 7.67 17.93
N ARG A 177 -3.79 8.81 17.47
CA ARG A 177 -3.61 10.10 18.16
C ARG A 177 -4.26 10.07 19.56
N ASP A 178 -5.44 9.46 19.70
CA ASP A 178 -6.16 9.39 20.97
C ASP A 178 -5.44 8.49 21.98
N PHE A 179 -4.70 7.46 21.50
CA PHE A 179 -3.72 6.72 22.31
C PHE A 179 -2.43 7.51 22.57
N GLY A 180 -2.30 8.74 22.03
CA GLY A 180 -1.12 9.58 22.18
C GLY A 180 0.10 9.06 21.42
N MET A 181 -0.10 8.32 20.35
CA MET A 181 0.97 7.72 19.56
C MET A 181 1.22 8.51 18.29
N GLU A 182 2.48 8.85 18.03
CA GLU A 182 2.91 9.28 16.70
C GLU A 182 2.95 8.08 15.77
N CYS A 183 2.47 8.24 14.54
CA CYS A 183 2.42 7.13 13.58
C CYS A 183 2.81 7.55 12.17
N ALA A 184 3.71 6.79 11.57
CA ALA A 184 3.96 6.83 10.14
C ALA A 184 3.05 5.81 9.44
N ILE A 185 1.96 6.28 8.82
CA ILE A 185 1.08 5.43 8.00
C ILE A 185 1.63 5.39 6.58
N LEU A 186 1.88 4.19 6.04
CA LEU A 186 2.38 4.02 4.68
C LEU A 186 1.58 2.94 3.92
N PRO A 187 0.93 3.31 2.80
CA PRO A 187 0.78 4.66 2.26
C PRO A 187 -0.35 5.44 2.97
N ASP A 188 -0.20 6.74 3.04
CA ASP A 188 -1.25 7.61 3.53
C ASP A 188 -2.12 8.14 2.38
N LEU A 189 -3.27 7.52 2.19
CA LEU A 189 -4.20 7.85 1.13
C LEU A 189 -5.32 8.82 1.58
N SER A 190 -5.31 9.24 2.85
CA SER A 190 -6.40 9.97 3.50
C SER A 190 -6.84 11.23 2.74
N ASP A 191 -5.88 12.05 2.30
CA ASP A 191 -6.14 13.31 1.61
C ASP A 191 -5.78 13.25 0.11
N ARG A 192 -5.14 12.16 -0.33
CA ARG A 192 -4.73 12.00 -1.73
C ARG A 192 -5.80 11.42 -2.63
N LEU A 193 -6.67 10.58 -2.09
CA LEU A 193 -7.73 9.89 -2.82
C LEU A 193 -9.14 10.28 -2.36
N ASP A 194 -9.25 11.29 -1.49
CA ASP A 194 -10.50 11.87 -0.99
C ASP A 194 -10.18 13.27 -0.45
N ALA A 195 -9.70 14.15 -1.34
CA ALA A 195 -9.25 15.49 -0.99
C ALA A 195 -10.45 16.45 -0.80
N PRO A 196 -10.32 17.45 0.08
CA PRO A 196 -11.31 18.55 0.12
C PRO A 196 -11.29 19.31 -1.21
N ALA A 197 -12.41 19.96 -1.53
CA ALA A 197 -12.51 20.83 -2.69
C ALA A 197 -11.45 21.94 -2.65
N VAL A 198 -10.77 22.15 -3.76
CA VAL A 198 -9.74 23.18 -3.92
C VAL A 198 -10.11 24.16 -5.05
N ASP A 199 -9.74 25.42 -4.90
CA ASP A 199 -10.04 26.46 -5.89
C ASP A 199 -9.15 26.36 -7.14
N HIS A 200 -7.97 25.73 -7.00
CA HIS A 200 -6.98 25.62 -8.07
C HIS A 200 -6.45 24.19 -8.20
N TYR A 201 -6.29 23.74 -9.45
CA TYR A 201 -5.70 22.45 -9.73
C TYR A 201 -4.21 22.44 -9.39
N GLU A 202 -3.80 21.50 -8.53
CA GLU A 202 -2.42 21.21 -8.22
C GLU A 202 -1.96 19.94 -8.92
N LYS A 203 -0.77 20.00 -9.56
CA LYS A 203 -0.20 18.84 -10.28
C LYS A 203 0.16 17.69 -9.34
N LEU A 204 0.64 18.04 -8.16
CA LEU A 204 0.92 17.14 -7.05
C LEU A 204 0.17 17.67 -5.83
N PRO A 205 -1.05 17.19 -5.58
CA PRO A 205 -1.83 17.65 -4.44
C PRO A 205 -1.11 17.31 -3.13
N PRO A 206 -1.34 18.09 -2.04
CA PRO A 206 -0.75 17.83 -0.73
C PRO A 206 -1.23 16.50 -0.14
N GLY A 207 -0.59 16.06 0.93
CA GLY A 207 -0.88 14.81 1.63
C GLY A 207 0.05 13.68 1.21
N GLY A 208 -0.18 12.51 1.79
CA GLY A 208 0.70 11.35 1.68
C GLY A 208 1.66 11.24 2.87
N THR A 209 2.28 10.08 3.00
CA THR A 209 3.30 9.84 4.04
C THR A 209 4.51 10.73 3.81
N PRO A 210 4.91 11.58 4.79
CA PRO A 210 6.09 12.43 4.66
C PRO A 210 7.37 11.61 4.45
N ILE A 211 8.25 12.10 3.58
CA ILE A 211 9.52 11.42 3.27
C ILE A 211 10.38 11.24 4.52
N ASP A 212 10.43 12.25 5.39
CA ASP A 212 11.21 12.17 6.63
C ASP A 212 10.63 11.13 7.60
N ALA A 213 9.30 10.93 7.62
CA ALA A 213 8.69 9.86 8.39
C ALA A 213 9.08 8.48 7.84
N ILE A 214 9.10 8.31 6.51
CA ILE A 214 9.55 7.07 5.89
C ILE A 214 11.02 6.77 6.21
N ARG A 215 11.89 7.78 6.14
CA ARG A 215 13.31 7.61 6.49
C ARG A 215 13.51 7.09 7.90
N LYS A 216 12.74 7.60 8.86
CA LYS A 216 12.82 7.28 10.29
C LYS A 216 12.12 5.97 10.67
N MET A 217 11.47 5.27 9.74
CA MET A 217 10.74 4.04 10.05
C MET A 217 11.58 2.99 10.77
N GLY A 218 12.91 2.96 10.52
CA GLY A 218 13.82 2.02 11.18
C GLY A 218 13.96 2.19 12.68
N GLY A 219 13.69 3.40 13.21
CA GLY A 219 13.79 3.73 14.63
C GLY A 219 12.47 3.67 15.40
N ALA A 220 11.35 3.34 14.79
CA ALA A 220 10.05 3.26 15.43
C ALA A 220 9.97 2.08 16.42
N MET A 221 9.10 2.18 17.44
CA MET A 221 8.94 1.15 18.48
C MET A 221 8.39 -0.17 17.91
N ALA A 222 7.52 -0.09 16.91
CA ALA A 222 6.88 -1.25 16.30
C ALA A 222 6.39 -0.99 14.87
N ALA A 223 6.19 -2.08 14.11
CA ALA A 223 5.48 -2.07 12.86
C ALA A 223 4.20 -2.92 12.98
N ILE A 224 3.05 -2.33 12.64
CA ILE A 224 1.76 -3.00 12.57
C ILE A 224 1.38 -3.15 11.10
N GLU A 225 1.10 -4.39 10.67
CA GLU A 225 0.63 -4.69 9.32
C GLU A 225 -0.76 -5.33 9.37
N PHE A 226 -1.67 -4.88 8.50
CA PHE A 226 -2.95 -5.55 8.32
C PHE A 226 -2.90 -6.51 7.13
N GLY A 227 -3.24 -7.77 7.40
CA GLY A 227 -3.34 -8.82 6.38
C GLY A 227 -3.07 -10.20 6.95
N ARG A 228 -4.09 -11.07 7.02
CA ARG A 228 -3.96 -12.46 7.49
C ARG A 228 -3.47 -13.42 6.41
N THR A 229 -3.51 -12.98 5.14
CA THR A 229 -3.05 -13.77 3.99
C THR A 229 -1.61 -13.45 3.60
N LEU A 230 -0.93 -12.55 4.32
CA LEU A 230 0.46 -12.19 4.07
C LEU A 230 1.40 -13.38 4.33
N SER A 231 2.33 -13.58 3.41
CA SER A 231 3.42 -14.56 3.57
C SER A 231 4.60 -13.93 4.31
N ASP A 232 5.27 -14.69 5.16
CA ASP A 232 6.44 -14.18 5.87
C ASP A 232 7.68 -14.12 4.98
N SER A 233 7.79 -14.99 3.97
CA SER A 233 8.91 -14.99 3.05
C SER A 233 8.57 -15.64 1.72
N GLU A 234 9.24 -15.21 0.66
CA GLU A 234 9.24 -15.86 -0.65
C GLU A 234 10.69 -16.18 -1.06
N THR A 235 10.85 -17.21 -1.89
CA THR A 235 12.14 -17.49 -2.49
C THR A 235 12.34 -16.58 -3.69
N GLY A 236 13.17 -15.56 -3.54
CA GLY A 236 13.53 -14.63 -4.59
C GLY A 236 14.44 -15.26 -5.65
N ASN A 237 14.76 -14.47 -6.68
CA ASN A 237 15.68 -14.89 -7.74
C ASN A 237 17.04 -15.32 -7.16
N GLY A 238 17.49 -16.53 -7.51
CA GLY A 238 18.74 -17.11 -7.01
C GLY A 238 18.59 -17.89 -5.70
N GLY A 239 17.36 -18.23 -5.26
CA GLY A 239 17.13 -19.06 -4.08
C GLY A 239 17.32 -18.33 -2.74
N ARG A 240 17.46 -16.99 -2.75
CA ARG A 240 17.56 -16.19 -1.54
C ARG A 240 16.16 -15.94 -0.97
N ILE A 241 16.00 -16.17 0.33
CA ILE A 241 14.76 -15.81 1.03
C ILE A 241 14.73 -14.28 1.20
N GLU A 242 13.69 -13.65 0.73
CA GLU A 242 13.49 -12.21 0.84
C GLU A 242 12.20 -11.90 1.60
N ALA A 243 12.24 -10.83 2.42
CA ALA A 243 11.06 -10.32 3.09
C ALA A 243 10.00 -9.91 2.05
N THR A 244 8.76 -10.38 2.21
CA THR A 244 7.67 -10.10 1.26
C THR A 244 6.93 -8.81 1.58
N THR A 245 6.98 -8.36 2.84
CA THR A 245 6.27 -7.16 3.31
C THR A 245 7.22 -6.10 3.85
N ALA A 246 6.72 -4.88 3.98
CA ALA A 246 7.48 -3.75 4.52
C ALA A 246 7.80 -3.93 6.01
N GLY A 247 6.83 -4.38 6.81
CA GLY A 247 7.06 -4.62 8.24
C GLY A 247 8.03 -5.76 8.49
N LEU A 248 7.98 -6.84 7.69
CA LEU A 248 8.96 -7.92 7.78
C LEU A 248 10.37 -7.41 7.43
N LEU A 249 10.49 -6.57 6.39
CA LEU A 249 11.76 -5.96 6.01
C LEU A 249 12.34 -5.09 7.14
N LEU A 250 11.50 -4.30 7.81
CA LEU A 250 11.91 -3.49 8.97
C LEU A 250 12.35 -4.38 10.13
N ALA A 251 11.61 -5.46 10.41
CA ALA A 251 11.96 -6.41 11.47
C ALA A 251 13.31 -7.10 11.19
N GLU A 252 13.58 -7.49 9.95
CA GLU A 252 14.86 -8.11 9.57
C GLU A 252 16.03 -7.13 9.62
N ARG A 253 15.83 -5.91 9.07
CA ARG A 253 16.91 -4.92 8.91
C ARG A 253 17.24 -4.17 10.20
N PHE A 254 16.20 -3.77 10.96
CA PHE A 254 16.33 -2.90 12.13
C PHE A 254 15.97 -3.60 13.46
N LYS A 255 15.58 -4.89 13.42
CA LYS A 255 15.17 -5.67 14.60
C LYS A 255 13.93 -5.09 15.29
N GLN A 256 13.09 -4.39 14.54
CA GLN A 256 11.86 -3.78 15.03
C GLN A 256 10.80 -4.86 15.31
N PRO A 257 10.06 -4.79 16.43
CA PRO A 257 8.89 -5.64 16.67
C PRO A 257 7.87 -5.47 15.54
N ARG A 258 7.34 -6.61 15.03
CA ARG A 258 6.33 -6.64 13.99
C ARG A 258 5.08 -7.35 14.50
N TYR A 259 3.94 -6.71 14.32
CA TYR A 259 2.64 -7.27 14.65
C TYR A 259 1.79 -7.40 13.38
N LEU A 260 1.28 -8.61 13.14
CA LEU A 260 0.44 -8.91 11.99
C LEU A 260 -1.00 -9.12 12.47
N LEU A 261 -1.89 -8.20 12.09
CA LEU A 261 -3.31 -8.24 12.45
C LEU A 261 -4.19 -8.45 11.22
N GLY A 262 -5.43 -8.89 11.41
CA GLY A 262 -6.47 -8.79 10.39
C GLY A 262 -6.91 -7.35 10.19
N LEU A 263 -7.64 -7.08 9.09
CA LEU A 263 -8.35 -5.81 8.96
C LEU A 263 -9.31 -5.67 10.16
N PRO A 264 -9.34 -4.50 10.84
CA PRO A 264 -10.16 -4.29 12.04
C PRO A 264 -11.65 -4.13 11.66
N ILE A 265 -12.23 -5.19 11.12
CA ILE A 265 -13.65 -5.28 10.73
C ILE A 265 -14.38 -6.17 11.71
N GLY A 266 -15.40 -5.63 12.36
CA GLY A 266 -16.13 -6.32 13.42
C GLY A 266 -15.48 -6.20 14.79
N LEU A 267 -16.12 -6.78 15.81
CA LEU A 267 -15.76 -6.58 17.21
C LEU A 267 -14.41 -7.23 17.54
N ARG A 268 -14.24 -8.52 17.22
CA ARG A 268 -13.03 -9.27 17.59
C ARG A 268 -11.75 -8.72 16.95
N ALA A 269 -11.83 -8.34 15.67
CA ALA A 269 -10.66 -7.82 14.96
C ALA A 269 -10.30 -6.40 15.43
N SER A 270 -11.31 -5.58 15.77
CA SER A 270 -11.09 -4.27 16.38
C SER A 270 -10.55 -4.39 17.79
N ASP A 271 -11.09 -5.29 18.64
CA ASP A 271 -10.56 -5.54 19.97
C ASP A 271 -9.07 -5.93 19.90
N ALA A 272 -8.68 -6.82 18.99
CA ALA A 272 -7.29 -7.22 18.84
C ALA A 272 -6.35 -6.05 18.48
N LEU A 273 -6.84 -5.05 17.72
CA LEU A 273 -6.06 -3.83 17.44
C LEU A 273 -5.96 -2.97 18.71
N PHE A 274 -7.07 -2.76 19.42
CA PHE A 274 -7.09 -1.93 20.63
C PHE A 274 -6.25 -2.54 21.75
N ASP A 275 -6.33 -3.85 21.99
CA ASP A 275 -5.50 -4.58 22.96
C ASP A 275 -3.99 -4.39 22.64
N LEU A 276 -3.62 -4.46 21.34
CA LEU A 276 -2.25 -4.21 20.93
C LEU A 276 -1.84 -2.75 21.17
N LEU A 277 -2.74 -1.79 20.89
CA LEU A 277 -2.44 -0.37 21.13
C LEU A 277 -2.30 -0.07 22.63
N GLU A 278 -3.09 -0.71 23.51
CA GLU A 278 -2.91 -0.64 24.96
C GLU A 278 -1.54 -1.17 25.38
N GLU A 279 -1.12 -2.33 24.84
CA GLU A 279 0.19 -2.93 25.11
C GLU A 279 1.35 -2.00 24.70
N ILE A 280 1.31 -1.45 23.47
CA ILE A 280 2.40 -0.63 22.95
C ILE A 280 2.44 0.75 23.60
N SER A 281 1.28 1.38 23.85
CA SER A 281 1.18 2.72 24.39
C SER A 281 1.30 2.78 25.91
N GLU A 282 1.15 1.64 26.58
CA GLU A 282 0.99 1.53 28.06
C GLU A 282 -0.17 2.39 28.58
N ARG A 283 -1.26 2.56 27.77
CA ARG A 283 -2.43 3.36 28.10
C ARG A 283 -3.69 2.53 27.92
N GLU A 284 -4.68 2.76 28.76
CA GLU A 284 -6.01 2.19 28.59
C GLU A 284 -6.71 2.78 27.35
N THR A 285 -7.61 2.02 26.76
CA THR A 285 -8.46 2.46 25.65
C THR A 285 -9.20 3.74 26.03
N PRO A 286 -9.10 4.82 25.23
CA PRO A 286 -9.81 6.07 25.50
C PRO A 286 -11.32 5.86 25.63
N GLU A 287 -11.93 6.57 26.59
CA GLU A 287 -13.34 6.39 26.99
C GLU A 287 -14.32 6.50 25.79
N GLU A 288 -14.01 7.36 24.82
CA GLU A 288 -14.86 7.52 23.63
C GLU A 288 -14.88 6.26 22.79
N HIS A 289 -13.74 5.63 22.56
CA HIS A 289 -13.67 4.36 21.82
C HIS A 289 -14.29 3.20 22.60
N ALA A 290 -14.13 3.17 23.93
CA ALA A 290 -14.83 2.19 24.77
C ALA A 290 -16.37 2.34 24.69
N LYS A 291 -16.87 3.57 24.61
CA LYS A 291 -18.31 3.84 24.39
C LYS A 291 -18.76 3.42 22.99
N GLU A 292 -17.96 3.68 21.94
CA GLU A 292 -18.29 3.23 20.58
C GLU A 292 -18.32 1.70 20.49
N ARG A 293 -17.40 1.01 21.16
CA ARG A 293 -17.44 -0.44 21.30
C ARG A 293 -18.74 -0.90 21.96
N GLY A 294 -19.17 -0.25 23.03
CA GLY A 294 -20.44 -0.54 23.69
C GLY A 294 -21.64 -0.37 22.77
N ARG A 295 -21.68 0.72 21.98
CA ARG A 295 -22.73 0.94 20.97
C ARG A 295 -22.73 -0.11 19.87
N LEU A 296 -21.56 -0.59 19.46
CA LEU A 296 -21.43 -1.67 18.47
C LEU A 296 -22.00 -2.98 19.02
N VAL A 297 -21.70 -3.32 20.28
CA VAL A 297 -22.26 -4.51 20.95
C VAL A 297 -23.78 -4.42 21.02
N ASP A 298 -24.34 -3.26 21.41
CA ASP A 298 -25.77 -3.03 21.45
C ASP A 298 -26.42 -3.19 20.06
N ALA A 299 -25.81 -2.61 19.03
CA ALA A 299 -26.25 -2.77 17.64
C ALA A 299 -26.22 -4.23 17.16
N TYR A 300 -25.24 -5.04 17.62
CA TYR A 300 -25.19 -6.47 17.32
C TYR A 300 -26.38 -7.21 17.97
N VAL A 301 -26.68 -6.92 19.23
CA VAL A 301 -27.82 -7.52 19.95
C VAL A 301 -29.12 -7.17 19.25
N ASP A 302 -29.33 -5.90 18.92
CA ASP A 302 -30.56 -5.43 18.27
C ASP A 302 -30.69 -5.95 16.84
N GLY A 303 -29.59 -6.01 16.10
CA GLY A 303 -29.55 -6.45 14.70
C GLY A 303 -29.65 -7.96 14.53
N HIS A 304 -29.19 -8.75 15.51
CA HIS A 304 -29.04 -10.20 15.41
C HIS A 304 -30.32 -10.91 14.96
N LYS A 305 -31.46 -10.57 15.50
CA LYS A 305 -32.77 -11.16 15.13
C LYS A 305 -33.15 -11.00 13.67
N TYR A 306 -32.61 -10.00 12.97
CA TYR A 306 -32.92 -9.73 11.55
C TYR A 306 -31.97 -10.43 10.60
N VAL A 307 -30.76 -10.76 11.03
CA VAL A 307 -29.69 -11.28 10.17
C VAL A 307 -29.32 -12.72 10.48
N PHE A 308 -29.58 -13.21 11.68
CA PHE A 308 -29.24 -14.57 12.13
C PHE A 308 -29.70 -15.66 11.13
N GLY A 309 -28.80 -16.58 10.85
CA GLY A 309 -29.07 -17.72 9.96
C GLY A 309 -29.10 -17.39 8.47
N LYS A 310 -29.02 -16.12 8.08
CA LYS A 310 -28.86 -15.75 6.66
C LYS A 310 -27.56 -16.33 6.11
N ARG A 311 -27.51 -16.49 4.79
CA ARG A 311 -26.35 -17.03 4.06
C ARG A 311 -25.75 -15.94 3.20
N ALA A 312 -24.41 -15.85 3.15
CA ALA A 312 -23.69 -14.89 2.35
C ALA A 312 -22.69 -15.55 1.40
N VAL A 313 -22.54 -14.97 0.22
CA VAL A 313 -21.46 -15.25 -0.72
C VAL A 313 -20.54 -14.03 -0.71
N LEU A 314 -19.26 -14.25 -0.45
CA LEU A 314 -18.24 -13.21 -0.42
C LEU A 314 -17.26 -13.38 -1.59
N TYR A 315 -16.93 -12.29 -2.25
CA TYR A 315 -15.86 -12.27 -3.24
C TYR A 315 -15.17 -10.92 -3.24
N GLY A 316 -13.85 -10.93 -3.35
CA GLY A 316 -13.07 -9.70 -3.29
C GLY A 316 -11.57 -9.94 -3.13
N GLU A 317 -10.88 -8.96 -2.59
CA GLU A 317 -9.51 -9.09 -2.15
C GLU A 317 -9.44 -10.03 -0.95
N GLU A 318 -8.35 -10.80 -0.81
CA GLU A 318 -8.29 -11.92 0.15
C GLU A 318 -8.46 -11.47 1.60
N ASP A 319 -7.74 -10.46 2.07
CA ASP A 319 -7.81 -10.00 3.46
C ASP A 319 -9.17 -9.36 3.79
N LEU A 320 -9.78 -8.65 2.82
CA LEU A 320 -11.15 -8.14 2.97
C LEU A 320 -12.16 -9.29 3.09
N VAL A 321 -12.02 -10.33 2.28
CA VAL A 321 -12.90 -11.51 2.35
C VAL A 321 -12.76 -12.21 3.71
N VAL A 322 -11.54 -12.35 4.24
CA VAL A 322 -11.30 -12.90 5.58
C VAL A 322 -11.97 -12.05 6.65
N GLY A 323 -11.75 -10.74 6.65
CA GLY A 323 -12.34 -9.81 7.63
C GLY A 323 -13.87 -9.81 7.59
N LEU A 324 -14.46 -9.79 6.38
CA LEU A 324 -15.92 -9.85 6.22
C LEU A 324 -16.49 -11.21 6.63
N ALA A 325 -15.80 -12.32 6.37
CA ALA A 325 -16.24 -13.65 6.80
C ALA A 325 -16.29 -13.73 8.33
N ALA A 326 -15.27 -13.22 9.01
CA ALA A 326 -15.24 -13.13 10.46
C ALA A 326 -16.39 -12.27 11.00
N PHE A 327 -16.55 -11.06 10.52
CA PHE A 327 -17.61 -10.14 10.90
C PHE A 327 -19.01 -10.73 10.70
N LEU A 328 -19.28 -11.31 9.52
CA LEU A 328 -20.59 -11.91 9.23
C LEU A 328 -20.89 -13.07 10.21
N THR A 329 -19.87 -13.85 10.57
CA THR A 329 -20.01 -14.93 11.55
C THR A 329 -20.33 -14.38 12.95
N GLU A 330 -19.71 -13.28 13.36
CA GLU A 330 -20.00 -12.60 14.65
C GLU A 330 -21.48 -12.21 14.76
N ILE A 331 -22.10 -11.73 13.70
CA ILE A 331 -23.51 -11.31 13.69
C ILE A 331 -24.48 -12.44 13.31
N GLY A 332 -24.00 -13.70 13.20
CA GLY A 332 -24.82 -14.88 12.96
C GLY A 332 -25.21 -15.14 11.49
N ILE A 333 -24.58 -14.47 10.53
CA ILE A 333 -24.69 -14.78 9.11
C ILE A 333 -23.68 -15.86 8.76
N LYS A 334 -24.06 -16.81 7.90
CA LYS A 334 -23.19 -17.93 7.47
C LYS A 334 -22.53 -17.62 6.14
N PRO A 335 -21.21 -17.35 6.07
CA PRO A 335 -20.48 -17.35 4.81
C PRO A 335 -20.51 -18.77 4.21
N VAL A 336 -21.16 -18.92 3.05
CA VAL A 336 -21.31 -20.24 2.41
C VAL A 336 -20.39 -20.43 1.23
N LEU A 337 -19.85 -19.33 0.70
CA LEU A 337 -18.84 -19.30 -0.35
C LEU A 337 -17.98 -18.06 -0.18
N CYS A 338 -16.67 -18.25 -0.14
CA CYS A 338 -15.68 -17.18 -0.16
C CYS A 338 -14.76 -17.39 -1.37
N ALA A 339 -14.60 -16.37 -2.19
CA ALA A 339 -13.80 -16.42 -3.40
C ALA A 339 -12.94 -15.17 -3.57
N SER A 340 -11.72 -15.36 -4.09
CA SER A 340 -10.81 -14.26 -4.43
C SER A 340 -10.13 -14.49 -5.78
N GLY A 341 -9.67 -13.41 -6.39
CA GLY A 341 -8.73 -13.44 -7.52
C GLY A 341 -7.27 -13.51 -7.08
N GLY A 342 -6.99 -13.36 -5.79
CA GLY A 342 -5.67 -13.53 -5.19
C GLY A 342 -5.16 -14.96 -5.26
N LYS A 343 -3.88 -15.13 -5.04
CA LYS A 343 -3.19 -16.42 -5.13
C LYS A 343 -2.21 -16.63 -3.97
N SER A 344 -2.51 -16.11 -2.78
CA SER A 344 -1.68 -16.31 -1.59
C SER A 344 -1.56 -17.79 -1.20
N GLY A 345 -2.54 -18.62 -1.59
CA GLY A 345 -2.66 -20.01 -1.13
C GLY A 345 -3.14 -20.14 0.32
N ARG A 346 -3.35 -19.03 1.04
CA ARG A 346 -3.65 -18.97 2.49
C ARG A 346 -5.11 -18.60 2.81
N LEU A 347 -5.91 -18.24 1.80
CA LEU A 347 -7.29 -17.76 2.02
C LEU A 347 -8.14 -18.71 2.87
N ALA A 348 -8.11 -20.01 2.58
CA ALA A 348 -8.90 -21.00 3.30
C ALA A 348 -8.46 -21.13 4.77
N GLU A 349 -7.16 -21.18 5.02
CA GLU A 349 -6.57 -21.23 6.35
C GLU A 349 -6.89 -19.95 7.14
N ALA A 350 -6.72 -18.80 6.54
CA ALA A 350 -6.98 -17.50 7.16
C ALA A 350 -8.47 -17.35 7.54
N ILE A 351 -9.40 -17.80 6.70
CA ILE A 351 -10.82 -17.80 7.01
C ILE A 351 -11.09 -18.75 8.19
N ALA A 352 -10.57 -19.99 8.15
CA ALA A 352 -10.79 -20.96 9.21
C ALA A 352 -10.25 -20.51 10.57
N ALA A 353 -9.17 -19.73 10.58
CA ALA A 353 -8.60 -19.15 11.81
C ALA A 353 -9.38 -17.91 12.30
N ALA A 354 -10.15 -17.25 11.44
CA ALA A 354 -10.86 -16.02 11.77
C ALA A 354 -12.32 -16.24 12.21
N ILE A 355 -12.95 -17.37 11.86
CA ILE A 355 -14.34 -17.72 12.21
C ILE A 355 -14.36 -18.82 13.28
#